data_69d4007d2a09ff145f5628a74873eee5
#
_entry.id   69d4007d2a09ff145f5628a74873eee5
#
_cell.length_a   1.000
_cell.length_b   1.000
_cell.length_c   1.000
_cell.angle_alpha   90.00
_cell.angle_beta   90.00
_cell.angle_gamma   90.00
#
_symmetry.space_group_name_H-M   'P 1'
#
loop_
_entity.id
_entity.type
_entity.pdbx_description
1 polymer ?
#
loop_
_entity_poly.entity_id
_entity_poly.type
_entity_poly.pdbx_seq_one_letter_code
_entity_poly.pdbx_strand_id
1 'polypeptide(L)'
;SDEVRQDMKKERIDHMTYLPGMEVLDSGIGQQVLDRTAAYDYNRYTADDVRRALRHENRTLEDFGALLSPAALPLLEEIAQVAQQETRKHFGNSVCMFTPLYIANYCENYCIYCGFNCHNKIHRAQLNAEQIEKEMEAIAATGLQEILILTGESRSKSTVAYIGEACKIARKYFKVIGLEVYPMNSDEYAYLHQCGADYVTVFQETYNSDKYETLHLQGHKRIFPY
;
A
#
# COMPACT_ATOMS: atom_id res chain seq x y z
N SER A 1 -1.03 -25.00 9.72
CA SER A 1 -0.58 -26.39 9.49
C SER A 1 -0.49 -26.65 8.00
N ASP A 2 0.27 -27.66 7.59
CA ASP A 2 0.45 -28.01 6.17
C ASP A 2 -0.85 -28.49 5.51
N GLU A 3 -1.79 -29.02 6.27
CA GLU A 3 -3.14 -29.38 5.80
C GLU A 3 -3.94 -28.15 5.35
N VAL A 4 -3.91 -27.05 6.11
CA VAL A 4 -4.55 -25.80 5.71
C VAL A 4 -3.92 -25.25 4.42
N ARG A 5 -2.59 -25.40 4.28
CA ARG A 5 -1.88 -25.00 3.05
C ARG A 5 -2.25 -25.86 1.84
N GLN A 6 -2.55 -27.15 2.02
CA GLN A 6 -2.92 -28.06 0.92
C GLN A 6 -4.36 -27.87 0.45
N ASP A 7 -5.31 -27.60 1.36
CA ASP A 7 -6.70 -27.34 0.98
C ASP A 7 -6.87 -26.00 0.27
N MET A 8 -6.07 -25.00 0.61
CA MET A 8 -6.12 -23.65 0.01
C MET A 8 -5.46 -23.56 -1.37
N LYS A 9 -4.71 -24.59 -1.82
CA LYS A 9 -4.11 -24.65 -3.16
C LYS A 9 -5.09 -25.06 -4.28
N LYS A 10 -6.29 -25.47 -3.94
CA LYS A 10 -7.21 -26.10 -4.90
C LYS A 10 -8.00 -25.12 -5.76
N GLU A 11 -8.10 -23.88 -5.38
CA GLU A 11 -8.90 -22.89 -6.10
C GLU A 11 -8.04 -21.68 -6.45
N ARG A 12 -7.82 -21.47 -7.74
CA ARG A 12 -7.08 -20.30 -8.23
C ARG A 12 -7.97 -19.07 -8.10
N ILE A 13 -7.41 -18.02 -7.50
CA ILE A 13 -8.10 -16.74 -7.33
C ILE A 13 -7.96 -15.92 -8.61
N ASP A 14 -9.08 -15.42 -9.11
CA ASP A 14 -9.10 -14.37 -10.13
C ASP A 14 -9.07 -12.99 -9.45
N HIS A 15 -7.89 -12.38 -9.41
CA HIS A 15 -7.68 -11.07 -8.80
C HIS A 15 -8.28 -9.90 -9.61
N MET A 16 -8.92 -10.18 -10.75
CA MET A 16 -9.67 -9.19 -11.55
C MET A 16 -11.16 -9.17 -11.20
N THR A 17 -11.62 -10.10 -10.36
CA THR A 17 -13.04 -10.20 -9.96
C THR A 17 -13.30 -9.44 -8.66
N TYR A 18 -14.23 -8.50 -8.72
CA TYR A 18 -14.68 -7.77 -7.54
C TYR A 18 -15.60 -8.63 -6.65
N LEU A 19 -15.42 -8.49 -5.34
CA LEU A 19 -16.26 -9.16 -4.35
C LEU A 19 -17.61 -8.46 -4.19
N PRO A 20 -18.67 -9.16 -3.75
CA PRO A 20 -19.93 -8.54 -3.42
C PRO A 20 -19.77 -7.38 -2.42
N GLY A 21 -20.38 -6.24 -2.71
CA GLY A 21 -20.28 -5.04 -1.87
C GLY A 21 -19.07 -4.16 -2.12
N MET A 22 -18.13 -4.58 -2.99
CA MET A 22 -17.05 -3.72 -3.46
C MET A 22 -17.54 -2.80 -4.58
N GLU A 23 -17.07 -1.56 -4.55
CA GLU A 23 -17.28 -0.60 -5.64
C GLU A 23 -16.51 -1.04 -6.88
N VAL A 24 -17.20 -1.13 -8.00
CA VAL A 24 -16.59 -1.50 -9.29
C VAL A 24 -16.14 -0.24 -10.01
N LEU A 25 -14.83 -0.13 -10.27
CA LEU A 25 -14.25 0.94 -11.06
C LEU A 25 -14.09 0.47 -12.51
N ASP A 26 -15.07 0.76 -13.34
CA ASP A 26 -15.06 0.42 -14.79
C ASP A 26 -14.16 1.42 -15.55
N SER A 27 -12.86 1.33 -15.34
CA SER A 27 -11.87 2.21 -15.99
C SER A 27 -11.13 1.54 -17.16
N GLY A 28 -11.24 0.23 -17.32
CA GLY A 28 -10.45 -0.56 -18.28
C GLY A 28 -8.94 -0.56 -18.02
N ILE A 29 -8.46 0.05 -16.93
CA ILE A 29 -7.02 0.16 -16.62
C ILE A 29 -6.41 -1.23 -16.39
N GLY A 30 -7.10 -2.12 -15.68
CA GLY A 30 -6.61 -3.47 -15.42
C GLY A 30 -6.26 -4.21 -16.71
N GLN A 31 -7.15 -4.20 -17.70
CA GLN A 31 -6.90 -4.81 -19.00
C GLN A 31 -5.75 -4.13 -19.74
N GLN A 32 -5.67 -2.80 -19.73
CA GLN A 32 -4.55 -2.07 -20.34
C GLN A 32 -3.20 -2.44 -19.71
N VAL A 33 -3.14 -2.63 -18.39
CA VAL A 33 -1.92 -3.07 -17.70
C VAL A 33 -1.53 -4.48 -18.13
N LEU A 34 -2.48 -5.40 -18.19
CA LEU A 34 -2.23 -6.78 -18.63
C LEU A 34 -1.71 -6.81 -20.09
N ASP A 35 -2.35 -6.09 -20.99
CA ASP A 35 -1.94 -6.03 -22.39
C ASP A 35 -0.53 -5.45 -22.55
N ARG A 36 -0.20 -4.38 -21.84
CA ARG A 36 1.15 -3.79 -21.84
C ARG A 36 2.19 -4.72 -21.22
N THR A 37 1.86 -5.40 -20.14
CA THR A 37 2.77 -6.35 -19.50
C THR A 37 3.05 -7.54 -20.43
N ALA A 38 2.02 -8.05 -21.10
CA ALA A 38 2.17 -9.14 -22.08
C ALA A 38 3.00 -8.73 -23.31
N ALA A 39 2.92 -7.47 -23.72
CA ALA A 39 3.68 -6.92 -24.86
C ALA A 39 5.11 -6.47 -24.47
N TYR A 40 5.44 -6.42 -23.19
CA TYR A 40 6.74 -5.93 -22.72
C TYR A 40 7.85 -6.96 -22.95
N ASP A 41 8.75 -6.65 -23.90
CA ASP A 41 9.98 -7.41 -24.12
C ASP A 41 11.18 -6.61 -23.55
N TYR A 42 11.64 -7.00 -22.39
CA TYR A 42 12.77 -6.36 -21.71
C TYR A 42 14.12 -6.54 -22.44
N ASN A 43 14.22 -7.52 -23.32
CA ASN A 43 15.47 -7.79 -24.09
C ASN A 43 15.63 -6.90 -25.33
N ARG A 44 14.58 -6.20 -25.77
CA ARG A 44 14.63 -5.34 -26.95
C ARG A 44 15.39 -4.04 -26.75
N TYR A 45 15.59 -3.63 -25.50
CA TYR A 45 16.21 -2.35 -25.19
C TYR A 45 17.73 -2.41 -25.18
N THR A 46 18.35 -1.30 -25.59
CA THR A 46 19.77 -1.07 -25.61
C THR A 46 20.19 -0.01 -24.60
N ALA A 47 21.50 0.10 -24.32
CA ALA A 47 22.03 1.18 -23.49
C ALA A 47 21.71 2.60 -24.04
N ASP A 48 21.59 2.73 -25.37
CA ASP A 48 21.23 4.01 -25.98
C ASP A 48 19.76 4.38 -25.78
N ASP A 49 18.87 3.37 -25.73
CA ASP A 49 17.47 3.59 -25.35
C ASP A 49 17.36 4.09 -23.91
N VAL A 50 18.13 3.50 -22.99
CA VAL A 50 18.20 3.95 -21.60
C VAL A 50 18.71 5.37 -21.50
N ARG A 51 19.82 5.72 -22.19
CA ARG A 51 20.35 7.07 -22.20
C ARG A 51 19.39 8.08 -22.83
N ARG A 52 18.65 7.67 -23.85
CA ARG A 52 17.60 8.51 -24.45
C ARG A 52 16.50 8.77 -23.45
N ALA A 53 15.99 7.74 -22.73
CA ALA A 53 15.00 7.86 -21.70
C ALA A 53 15.43 8.80 -20.57
N LEU A 54 16.71 8.76 -20.15
CA LEU A 54 17.24 9.67 -19.13
C LEU A 54 17.25 11.14 -19.56
N ARG A 55 17.42 11.42 -20.87
CA ARG A 55 17.42 12.78 -21.42
C ARG A 55 16.02 13.35 -21.65
N HIS A 56 14.97 12.52 -21.70
CA HIS A 56 13.61 13.02 -21.89
C HIS A 56 13.14 13.76 -20.63
N GLU A 57 12.64 14.97 -20.81
CA GLU A 57 12.03 15.75 -19.72
C GLU A 57 10.70 15.14 -19.30
N ASN A 58 9.86 14.79 -20.28
CA ASN A 58 8.58 14.12 -20.08
C ASN A 58 8.71 12.64 -20.49
N ARG A 59 9.03 11.79 -19.53
CA ARG A 59 9.23 10.36 -19.75
C ARG A 59 7.92 9.65 -20.03
N THR A 60 7.95 8.77 -21.01
CA THR A 60 6.82 7.94 -21.46
C THR A 60 6.87 6.56 -20.80
N LEU A 61 5.84 5.74 -20.99
CA LEU A 61 5.86 4.33 -20.58
C LEU A 61 6.94 3.53 -21.32
N GLU A 62 7.27 3.90 -22.55
CA GLU A 62 8.37 3.29 -23.31
C GLU A 62 9.73 3.59 -22.69
N ASP A 63 9.94 4.85 -22.26
CA ASP A 63 11.16 5.23 -21.53
C ASP A 63 11.26 4.48 -20.20
N PHE A 64 10.15 4.32 -19.48
CA PHE A 64 10.09 3.54 -18.26
C PHE A 64 10.43 2.07 -18.51
N GLY A 65 9.92 1.49 -19.61
CA GLY A 65 10.28 0.14 -20.04
C GLY A 65 11.78 -0.03 -20.27
N ALA A 66 12.44 0.93 -20.92
CA ALA A 66 13.88 0.92 -21.13
C ALA A 66 14.64 1.00 -19.78
N LEU A 67 14.22 1.86 -18.87
CA LEU A 67 14.85 2.02 -17.54
C LEU A 67 14.69 0.78 -16.65
N LEU A 68 13.66 -0.04 -16.85
CA LEU A 68 13.45 -1.31 -16.14
C LEU A 68 14.14 -2.52 -16.80
N SER A 69 14.72 -2.34 -17.98
CA SER A 69 15.34 -3.43 -18.74
C SER A 69 16.74 -3.80 -18.21
N PRO A 70 17.26 -5.00 -18.52
CA PRO A 70 18.64 -5.37 -18.23
C PRO A 70 19.68 -4.42 -18.82
N ALA A 71 19.37 -3.71 -19.93
CA ALA A 71 20.26 -2.70 -20.52
C ALA A 71 20.51 -1.50 -19.60
N ALA A 72 19.69 -1.30 -18.57
CA ALA A 72 19.87 -0.24 -17.57
C ALA A 72 20.93 -0.61 -16.50
N LEU A 73 21.24 -1.88 -16.28
CA LEU A 73 22.14 -2.31 -15.21
C LEU A 73 23.53 -1.64 -15.26
N PRO A 74 24.19 -1.53 -16.44
CA PRO A 74 25.49 -0.85 -16.51
C PRO A 74 25.41 0.67 -16.30
N LEU A 75 24.22 1.26 -16.32
CA LEU A 75 23.93 2.70 -16.26
C LEU A 75 23.28 3.10 -14.93
N LEU A 76 23.27 2.24 -13.92
CA LEU A 76 22.58 2.49 -12.64
C LEU A 76 23.07 3.79 -11.96
N GLU A 77 24.36 4.11 -12.06
CA GLU A 77 24.89 5.34 -11.50
C GLU A 77 24.35 6.59 -12.23
N GLU A 78 24.28 6.54 -13.57
CA GLU A 78 23.69 7.63 -14.36
C GLU A 78 22.20 7.82 -14.01
N ILE A 79 21.46 6.69 -13.87
CA ILE A 79 20.06 6.70 -13.45
C ILE A 79 19.89 7.29 -12.06
N ALA A 80 20.75 6.90 -11.11
CA ALA A 80 20.71 7.38 -9.73
C ALA A 80 20.97 8.89 -9.66
N GLN A 81 21.91 9.40 -10.46
CA GLN A 81 22.22 10.85 -10.53
C GLN A 81 21.02 11.64 -11.07
N VAL A 82 20.37 11.16 -12.14
CA VAL A 82 19.16 11.79 -12.67
C VAL A 82 18.03 11.74 -11.65
N ALA A 83 17.79 10.60 -11.01
CA ALA A 83 16.79 10.44 -9.97
C ALA A 83 17.03 11.41 -8.79
N GLN A 84 18.29 11.60 -8.38
CA GLN A 84 18.66 12.57 -7.34
C GLN A 84 18.34 14.01 -7.77
N GLN A 85 18.62 14.37 -9.03
CA GLN A 85 18.30 15.70 -9.56
C GLN A 85 16.77 15.93 -9.58
N GLU A 86 15.99 14.96 -10.04
CA GLU A 86 14.52 15.04 -10.01
C GLU A 86 13.99 15.15 -8.57
N THR A 87 14.53 14.37 -7.64
CA THR A 87 14.17 14.47 -6.22
C THR A 87 14.44 15.86 -5.67
N ARG A 88 15.61 16.42 -5.93
CA ARG A 88 15.96 17.78 -5.48
C ARG A 88 15.10 18.85 -6.12
N LYS A 89 14.77 18.69 -7.41
CA LYS A 89 13.90 19.62 -8.16
C LYS A 89 12.49 19.68 -7.57
N HIS A 90 11.93 18.54 -7.19
CA HIS A 90 10.53 18.44 -6.75
C HIS A 90 10.34 18.52 -5.23
N PHE A 91 11.30 18.07 -4.45
CA PHE A 91 11.21 18.00 -2.98
C PHE A 91 12.27 18.83 -2.24
N GLY A 92 13.27 19.35 -2.93
CA GLY A 92 14.38 20.07 -2.30
C GLY A 92 15.18 19.16 -1.36
N ASN A 93 15.50 19.69 -0.18
CA ASN A 93 16.17 18.96 0.91
C ASN A 93 15.20 18.60 2.04
N SER A 94 13.89 18.69 1.81
CA SER A 94 12.89 18.38 2.82
C SER A 94 12.76 16.88 3.00
N VAL A 95 12.62 16.44 4.25
CA VAL A 95 12.35 15.05 4.62
C VAL A 95 11.06 15.03 5.43
N CYS A 96 10.10 14.25 4.97
CA CYS A 96 8.86 14.01 5.70
C CYS A 96 9.13 13.00 6.84
N MET A 97 8.86 13.40 8.07
CA MET A 97 9.06 12.54 9.23
C MET A 97 7.73 12.25 9.90
N PHE A 98 7.41 10.98 10.02
CA PHE A 98 6.19 10.51 10.66
C PHE A 98 6.50 9.29 11.55
N THR A 99 5.52 8.90 12.36
CA THR A 99 5.57 7.65 13.11
C THR A 99 4.28 6.87 12.94
N PRO A 100 4.32 5.53 12.90
CA PRO A 100 3.13 4.70 12.93
C PRO A 100 2.52 4.64 14.33
N LEU A 101 1.19 4.63 14.39
CA LEU A 101 0.41 4.29 15.58
C LEU A 101 -0.57 3.17 15.27
N TYR A 102 -0.33 1.98 15.84
CA TYR A 102 -1.24 0.85 15.74
C TYR A 102 -2.38 0.99 16.75
N ILE A 103 -3.57 1.38 16.31
CA ILE A 103 -4.72 1.55 17.20
C ILE A 103 -5.46 0.24 17.47
N ALA A 104 -5.31 -0.77 16.58
CA ALA A 104 -5.83 -2.13 16.76
C ALA A 104 -4.99 -3.13 15.97
N ASN A 105 -4.83 -4.36 16.51
CA ASN A 105 -4.06 -5.43 15.87
C ASN A 105 -4.89 -6.69 15.56
N TYR A 106 -6.22 -6.61 15.64
CA TYR A 106 -7.10 -7.68 15.18
C TYR A 106 -7.04 -7.77 13.66
N CYS A 107 -6.83 -8.99 13.13
CA CYS A 107 -6.77 -9.23 11.70
C CYS A 107 -7.40 -10.59 11.38
N GLU A 108 -8.17 -10.65 10.30
CA GLU A 108 -8.86 -11.86 9.82
C GLU A 108 -8.07 -12.55 8.70
N ASN A 109 -6.99 -11.91 8.22
CA ASN A 109 -6.16 -12.44 7.15
C ASN A 109 -5.06 -13.39 7.65
N TYR A 110 -4.69 -14.33 6.77
CA TYR A 110 -3.49 -15.15 6.95
C TYR A 110 -2.44 -14.79 5.89
N CYS A 111 -1.69 -13.74 6.15
CA CYS A 111 -0.49 -13.39 5.39
C CYS A 111 0.70 -14.04 6.11
N ILE A 112 1.45 -14.91 5.43
CA ILE A 112 2.48 -15.75 6.09
C ILE A 112 3.65 -14.96 6.69
N TYR A 113 3.85 -13.73 6.26
CA TYR A 113 4.91 -12.83 6.69
C TYR A 113 4.47 -11.84 7.78
N CYS A 114 3.15 -11.71 8.04
CA CYS A 114 2.63 -10.67 8.91
C CYS A 114 2.49 -11.13 10.35
N GLY A 115 3.02 -10.33 11.28
CA GLY A 115 2.89 -10.59 12.72
C GLY A 115 1.43 -10.56 13.21
N PHE A 116 0.55 -9.83 12.53
CA PHE A 116 -0.87 -9.72 12.90
C PHE A 116 -1.76 -10.81 12.30
N ASN A 117 -1.22 -11.76 11.53
CA ASN A 117 -2.06 -12.79 10.91
C ASN A 117 -2.91 -13.54 11.96
N CYS A 118 -4.09 -14.01 11.51
CA CYS A 118 -5.11 -14.57 12.40
C CYS A 118 -4.67 -15.83 13.17
N HIS A 119 -3.62 -16.54 12.72
CA HIS A 119 -3.10 -17.75 13.37
C HIS A 119 -1.97 -17.46 14.39
N ASN A 120 -1.42 -16.26 14.40
CA ASN A 120 -0.41 -15.91 15.39
C ASN A 120 -1.02 -15.72 16.78
N LYS A 121 -0.43 -16.39 17.76
CA LYS A 121 -0.82 -16.29 19.19
C LYS A 121 -0.17 -15.06 19.83
N ILE A 122 -0.63 -13.89 19.46
CA ILE A 122 -0.21 -12.61 20.03
C ILE A 122 -1.31 -12.01 20.90
N HIS A 123 -0.92 -11.13 21.79
CA HIS A 123 -1.91 -10.33 22.52
C HIS A 123 -2.67 -9.43 21.54
N ARG A 124 -4.00 -9.59 21.48
CA ARG A 124 -4.88 -8.75 20.66
C ARG A 124 -5.41 -7.60 21.48
N ALA A 125 -5.26 -6.40 20.92
CA ALA A 125 -5.69 -5.16 21.57
C ALA A 125 -6.38 -4.24 20.55
N GLN A 126 -7.26 -3.41 21.08
CA GLN A 126 -7.91 -2.30 20.40
C GLN A 126 -7.94 -1.15 21.40
N LEU A 127 -7.34 -0.03 21.05
CA LEU A 127 -7.29 1.14 21.92
C LEU A 127 -8.66 1.84 21.96
N ASN A 128 -9.09 2.29 23.12
CA ASN A 128 -10.22 3.18 23.21
C ASN A 128 -9.81 4.65 22.92
N ALA A 129 -10.77 5.56 22.85
CA ALA A 129 -10.52 6.96 22.49
C ALA A 129 -9.52 7.65 23.45
N GLU A 130 -9.62 7.40 24.73
CA GLU A 130 -8.72 7.97 25.75
C GLU A 130 -7.27 7.46 25.57
N GLN A 131 -7.12 6.16 25.29
CA GLN A 131 -5.81 5.56 25.04
C GLN A 131 -5.21 6.10 23.72
N ILE A 132 -6.01 6.22 22.68
CA ILE A 132 -5.58 6.82 21.39
C ILE A 132 -5.12 8.25 21.61
N GLU A 133 -5.88 9.05 22.32
CA GLU A 133 -5.53 10.46 22.58
C GLU A 133 -4.23 10.58 23.38
N LYS A 134 -4.06 9.77 24.40
CA LYS A 134 -2.83 9.74 25.21
C LYS A 134 -1.58 9.38 24.41
N GLU A 135 -1.68 8.38 23.52
CA GLU A 135 -0.57 8.01 22.62
C GLU A 135 -0.26 9.14 21.65
N MET A 136 -1.28 9.76 21.05
CA MET A 136 -1.12 10.87 20.12
C MET A 136 -0.51 12.10 20.77
N GLU A 137 -0.90 12.42 21.98
CA GLU A 137 -0.31 13.50 22.77
C GLU A 137 1.19 13.24 23.03
N ALA A 138 1.55 12.02 23.44
CA ALA A 138 2.94 11.64 23.66
C ALA A 138 3.79 11.72 22.39
N ILE A 139 3.23 11.28 21.25
CA ILE A 139 3.90 11.38 19.96
C ILE A 139 4.07 12.86 19.56
N ALA A 140 3.04 13.67 19.67
CA ALA A 140 3.08 15.08 19.31
C ALA A 140 4.11 15.87 20.15
N ALA A 141 4.31 15.49 21.42
CA ALA A 141 5.32 16.07 22.29
C ALA A 141 6.76 15.87 21.78
N THR A 142 7.00 14.92 20.86
CA THR A 142 8.30 14.75 20.20
C THR A 142 8.56 15.78 19.10
N GLY A 143 7.57 16.57 18.71
CA GLY A 143 7.63 17.56 17.63
C GLY A 143 7.26 17.02 16.23
N LEU A 144 6.89 15.74 16.11
CA LEU A 144 6.37 15.19 14.85
C LEU A 144 5.05 15.85 14.48
N GLN A 145 4.88 16.17 13.20
CA GLN A 145 3.70 16.84 12.67
C GLN A 145 2.81 15.91 11.82
N GLU A 146 3.27 14.70 11.57
CA GLU A 146 2.58 13.70 10.78
C GLU A 146 2.50 12.38 11.56
N ILE A 147 1.34 11.71 11.44
CA ILE A 147 1.08 10.40 12.02
C ILE A 147 0.53 9.46 10.96
N LEU A 148 0.93 8.19 11.01
CA LEU A 148 0.35 7.11 10.22
C LEU A 148 -0.45 6.19 11.14
N ILE A 149 -1.76 6.18 11.00
CA ILE A 149 -2.67 5.34 11.80
C ILE A 149 -2.81 3.99 11.11
N LEU A 150 -2.56 2.91 11.86
CA LEU A 150 -2.60 1.54 11.35
C LEU A 150 -3.58 0.67 12.13
N THR A 151 -4.19 -0.26 11.40
CA THR A 151 -4.95 -1.38 11.97
C THR A 151 -4.66 -2.67 11.23
N GLY A 152 -4.92 -3.81 11.87
CA GLY A 152 -5.16 -5.04 11.13
C GLY A 152 -6.50 -4.96 10.39
N GLU A 153 -6.73 -5.87 9.45
CA GLU A 153 -8.01 -5.97 8.75
C GLU A 153 -9.01 -6.79 9.57
N SER A 154 -9.92 -6.10 10.22
CA SER A 154 -11.11 -6.66 10.86
C SER A 154 -12.22 -5.61 10.85
N ARG A 155 -13.15 -5.75 9.92
CA ARG A 155 -14.26 -4.78 9.81
C ARG A 155 -15.17 -4.76 11.05
N SER A 156 -15.16 -5.81 11.86
CA SER A 156 -15.93 -5.88 13.11
C SER A 156 -15.24 -5.19 14.30
N LYS A 157 -13.91 -5.16 14.30
CA LYS A 157 -13.10 -4.54 15.38
C LYS A 157 -12.61 -3.14 14.99
N SER A 158 -12.06 -2.99 13.81
CA SER A 158 -11.58 -1.70 13.28
C SER A 158 -12.58 -1.17 12.27
N THR A 159 -13.80 -0.81 12.73
CA THR A 159 -14.83 -0.25 11.86
C THR A 159 -14.39 1.07 11.26
N VAL A 160 -14.98 1.47 10.13
CA VAL A 160 -14.72 2.78 9.51
C VAL A 160 -15.00 3.93 10.49
N ALA A 161 -16.06 3.83 11.29
CA ALA A 161 -16.38 4.81 12.32
C ALA A 161 -15.31 4.90 13.41
N TYR A 162 -14.75 3.76 13.85
CA TYR A 162 -13.65 3.71 14.82
C TYR A 162 -12.38 4.37 14.27
N ILE A 163 -12.02 4.10 13.03
CA ILE A 163 -10.88 4.72 12.35
C ILE A 163 -11.13 6.24 12.19
N GLY A 164 -12.35 6.63 11.81
CA GLY A 164 -12.74 8.03 11.70
C GLY A 164 -12.64 8.79 13.03
N GLU A 165 -12.99 8.16 14.15
CA GLU A 165 -12.83 8.78 15.46
C GLU A 165 -11.36 8.98 15.81
N ALA A 166 -10.49 8.01 15.48
CA ALA A 166 -9.05 8.17 15.65
C ALA A 166 -8.51 9.34 14.79
N CYS A 167 -9.00 9.51 13.55
CA CYS A 167 -8.64 10.66 12.72
C CYS A 167 -9.03 12.01 13.35
N LYS A 168 -10.24 12.11 13.92
CA LYS A 168 -10.69 13.34 14.61
C LYS A 168 -9.81 13.66 15.83
N ILE A 169 -9.42 12.65 16.59
CA ILE A 169 -8.49 12.82 17.71
C ILE A 169 -7.12 13.30 17.17
N ALA A 170 -6.59 12.62 16.14
CA ALA A 170 -5.30 12.95 15.55
C ALA A 170 -5.25 14.39 15.03
N ARG A 171 -6.35 14.92 14.49
CA ARG A 171 -6.41 16.27 13.95
C ARG A 171 -6.19 17.38 15.00
N LYS A 172 -6.31 17.06 16.28
CA LYS A 172 -5.97 17.98 17.39
C LYS A 172 -4.46 18.19 17.51
N TYR A 173 -3.66 17.23 17.08
CA TYR A 173 -2.23 17.14 17.36
C TYR A 173 -1.36 17.21 16.11
N PHE A 174 -1.85 16.71 14.95
CA PHE A 174 -1.06 16.54 13.74
C PHE A 174 -1.61 17.33 12.57
N LYS A 175 -0.70 17.82 11.72
CA LYS A 175 -1.05 18.54 10.48
C LYS A 175 -1.38 17.58 9.35
N VAL A 176 -0.73 16.41 9.32
CA VAL A 176 -0.89 15.40 8.29
C VAL A 176 -1.25 14.07 8.95
N ILE A 177 -2.31 13.43 8.46
CA ILE A 177 -2.82 12.15 8.96
C ILE A 177 -2.91 11.17 7.81
N GLY A 178 -2.01 10.18 7.82
CA GLY A 178 -2.03 9.04 6.93
C GLY A 178 -2.78 7.85 7.53
N LEU A 179 -3.33 7.03 6.68
CA LEU A 179 -3.96 5.76 7.05
C LEU A 179 -3.27 4.61 6.33
N GLU A 180 -2.94 3.56 7.08
CA GLU A 180 -2.54 2.26 6.54
C GLU A 180 -3.49 1.21 7.09
N VAL A 181 -4.59 1.04 6.39
CA VAL A 181 -5.73 0.23 6.80
C VAL A 181 -6.19 -0.64 5.64
N TYR A 182 -7.16 -1.50 5.87
CA TYR A 182 -7.73 -2.34 4.82
C TYR A 182 -8.43 -1.51 3.74
N PRO A 183 -8.55 -2.05 2.50
CA PRO A 183 -9.23 -1.37 1.40
C PRO A 183 -10.70 -1.09 1.69
N MET A 184 -11.19 0.04 1.22
CA MET A 184 -12.53 0.54 1.45
C MET A 184 -13.14 1.08 0.16
N ASN A 185 -14.47 1.26 0.14
CA ASN A 185 -15.16 1.93 -0.94
C ASN A 185 -14.96 3.46 -0.89
N SER A 186 -15.25 4.15 -1.97
CA SER A 186 -15.00 5.59 -2.08
C SER A 186 -15.79 6.43 -1.09
N ASP A 187 -17.01 6.03 -0.76
CA ASP A 187 -17.83 6.70 0.25
C ASP A 187 -17.25 6.56 1.66
N GLU A 188 -16.66 5.40 1.99
CA GLU A 188 -15.96 5.17 3.25
C GLU A 188 -14.69 6.04 3.34
N TYR A 189 -13.91 6.13 2.26
CA TYR A 189 -12.76 7.04 2.18
C TYR A 189 -13.17 8.52 2.27
N ALA A 190 -14.26 8.91 1.63
CA ALA A 190 -14.81 10.26 1.73
C ALA A 190 -15.19 10.61 3.18
N TYR A 191 -15.79 9.67 3.91
CA TYR A 191 -16.07 9.83 5.34
C TYR A 191 -14.78 10.00 6.15
N LEU A 192 -13.76 9.16 5.93
CA LEU A 192 -12.48 9.26 6.64
C LEU A 192 -11.76 10.58 6.35
N HIS A 193 -11.83 11.06 5.11
CA HIS A 193 -11.32 12.39 4.76
C HIS A 193 -12.05 13.50 5.53
N GLN A 194 -13.37 13.45 5.63
CA GLN A 194 -14.15 14.39 6.47
C GLN A 194 -13.77 14.31 7.95
N CYS A 195 -13.34 13.13 8.42
CA CYS A 195 -12.83 12.96 9.78
C CYS A 195 -11.40 13.48 9.97
N GLY A 196 -10.70 13.82 8.88
CA GLY A 196 -9.38 14.43 8.93
C GLY A 196 -8.25 13.62 8.30
N ALA A 197 -8.50 12.49 7.66
CA ALA A 197 -7.46 11.76 6.93
C ALA A 197 -7.04 12.53 5.67
N ASP A 198 -5.74 12.63 5.43
CA ASP A 198 -5.17 13.31 4.27
C ASP A 198 -4.79 12.34 3.15
N TYR A 199 -4.35 11.14 3.48
CA TYR A 199 -4.00 10.10 2.50
C TYR A 199 -4.18 8.70 3.07
N VAL A 200 -4.22 7.73 2.18
CA VAL A 200 -4.28 6.31 2.51
C VAL A 200 -3.19 5.55 1.76
N THR A 201 -2.66 4.52 2.41
CA THR A 201 -1.72 3.56 1.83
C THR A 201 -2.30 2.16 1.97
N VAL A 202 -2.36 1.42 0.86
CA VAL A 202 -2.75 0.02 0.84
C VAL A 202 -1.64 -0.77 0.14
N PHE A 203 -0.99 -1.65 0.87
CA PHE A 203 0.10 -2.46 0.32
C PHE A 203 -0.42 -3.63 -0.51
N GLN A 204 0.01 -3.72 -1.76
CA GLN A 204 -0.26 -4.84 -2.65
C GLN A 204 0.73 -6.00 -2.45
N GLU A 205 1.94 -5.72 -1.98
CA GLU A 205 3.06 -6.65 -1.78
C GLU A 205 3.68 -7.12 -3.09
N THR A 206 2.90 -7.69 -4.00
CA THR A 206 3.33 -8.13 -5.33
C THR A 206 2.14 -8.19 -6.29
N TYR A 207 2.38 -7.86 -7.56
CA TYR A 207 1.42 -8.04 -8.65
C TYR A 207 1.63 -9.37 -9.39
N ASN A 208 2.50 -10.26 -8.90
CA ASN A 208 2.62 -11.62 -9.40
C ASN A 208 1.56 -12.51 -8.72
N SER A 209 0.51 -12.89 -9.44
CA SER A 209 -0.62 -13.65 -8.92
C SER A 209 -0.22 -14.96 -8.25
N ASP A 210 0.73 -15.72 -8.84
CA ASP A 210 1.17 -16.98 -8.28
C ASP A 210 1.88 -16.78 -6.93
N LYS A 211 2.72 -15.75 -6.82
CA LYS A 211 3.34 -15.38 -5.55
C LYS A 211 2.33 -14.84 -4.55
N TYR A 212 1.41 -14.00 -5.00
CA TYR A 212 0.38 -13.42 -4.14
C TYR A 212 -0.42 -14.49 -3.42
N GLU A 213 -0.87 -15.52 -4.14
CA GLU A 213 -1.61 -16.65 -3.57
C GLU A 213 -0.79 -17.44 -2.54
N THR A 214 0.53 -17.54 -2.72
CA THR A 214 1.40 -18.24 -1.75
C THR A 214 1.66 -17.45 -0.48
N LEU A 215 1.56 -16.13 -0.55
CA LEU A 215 1.80 -15.21 0.57
C LEU A 215 0.53 -14.95 1.39
N HIS A 216 -0.64 -14.97 0.75
CA HIS A 216 -1.94 -14.64 1.36
C HIS A 216 -2.84 -15.87 1.33
N LEU A 217 -2.89 -16.62 2.44
CA LEU A 217 -3.52 -17.94 2.47
C LEU A 217 -5.00 -17.92 2.87
N GLN A 218 -5.47 -16.86 3.54
CA GLN A 218 -6.84 -16.74 4.03
C GLN A 218 -7.26 -15.28 4.21
N GLY A 219 -8.57 -15.03 4.20
CA GLY A 219 -9.18 -13.72 4.47
C GLY A 219 -9.32 -12.84 3.21
N HIS A 220 -9.79 -11.63 3.39
CA HIS A 220 -10.06 -10.68 2.31
C HIS A 220 -8.83 -10.36 1.47
N LYS A 221 -7.67 -10.23 2.11
CA LYS A 221 -6.42 -9.92 1.39
C LYS A 221 -6.07 -11.00 0.37
N ARG A 222 -6.46 -12.29 0.60
CA ARG A 222 -6.25 -13.36 -0.37
C ARG A 222 -7.01 -13.15 -1.68
N ILE A 223 -8.25 -12.67 -1.58
CA ILE A 223 -9.19 -12.56 -2.70
C ILE A 223 -9.38 -11.12 -3.17
N PHE A 224 -8.60 -10.20 -2.63
CA PHE A 224 -8.68 -8.79 -3.00
C PHE A 224 -8.19 -8.59 -4.43
N PRO A 225 -8.96 -7.91 -5.33
CA PRO A 225 -8.52 -7.60 -6.69
C PRO A 225 -7.42 -6.55 -6.69
N TYR A 226 -6.64 -6.58 -7.76
CA TYR A 226 -5.57 -5.59 -8.00
C TYR A 226 -6.13 -4.25 -8.45
#